data_1563ee2c6af2edc802f7bc845bdd33d6
#
_entry.id   1563ee2c6af2edc802f7bc845bdd33d6
#
_cell.length_a   1.000
_cell.length_b   1.000
_cell.length_c   1.000
_cell.angle_alpha   90.00
_cell.angle_beta   90.00
_cell.angle_gamma   90.00
#
_symmetry.space_group_name_H-M   'P 1'
#
loop_
_entity.id
_entity.type
_entity.pdbx_description
1 polymer ?
#
loop_
_entity_poly.entity_id
_entity_poly.type
_entity_poly.pdbx_seq_one_letter_code
_entity_poly.pdbx_strand_id
1 'polypeptide(L)'
;MMQRFGLDLASSTSMLQQAALRLLPSDEGLAASVERTTTEVAEAAVELYRAMCGRTDVRALYAAGPRLHEVPFTASLNGVVVRGTIDCLIHTGPDEITILEFKTGQPRPEHQVQLDVYHQAAVRLFPGSSVDALLVYATAPGLV
;
A
#
# COMPACT_ATOMS: atom_id res chain seq x y z
N MET A 1 4.20 -0.51 5.28
CA MET A 1 3.70 -1.55 6.20
C MET A 1 2.54 -2.34 5.61
N MET A 2 1.46 -1.73 5.13
CA MET A 2 0.32 -2.43 4.49
C MET A 2 0.74 -3.35 3.35
N GLN A 3 1.58 -2.88 2.46
CA GLN A 3 2.11 -3.63 1.31
C GLN A 3 2.80 -4.93 1.73
N ARG A 4 3.52 -4.93 2.84
CA ARG A 4 4.33 -6.05 3.29
C ARG A 4 3.65 -6.96 4.30
N PHE A 5 2.81 -6.42 5.17
CA PHE A 5 2.18 -7.16 6.28
C PHE A 5 0.68 -7.36 6.09
N GLY A 6 0.07 -6.67 5.12
CA GLY A 6 -1.39 -6.68 4.95
C GLY A 6 -2.12 -6.15 6.18
N LEU A 7 -3.26 -6.73 6.50
CA LEU A 7 -4.00 -6.44 7.73
C LEU A 7 -3.48 -7.34 8.87
N ASP A 8 -2.76 -6.76 9.80
CA ASP A 8 -2.31 -7.43 11.02
C ASP A 8 -2.84 -6.68 12.25
N LEU A 9 -3.88 -7.23 12.85
CA LEU A 9 -4.51 -6.70 14.07
C LEU A 9 -3.97 -7.35 15.34
N ALA A 10 -3.15 -8.40 15.22
CA ALA A 10 -2.70 -9.22 16.34
C ALA A 10 -1.30 -8.81 16.86
N SER A 11 -0.47 -8.21 16.00
CA SER A 11 0.89 -7.83 16.39
C SER A 11 0.93 -6.72 17.44
N SER A 12 1.83 -6.88 18.42
CA SER A 12 2.05 -5.87 19.45
C SER A 12 2.66 -4.59 18.88
N THR A 13 2.48 -3.47 19.58
CA THR A 13 3.06 -2.18 19.20
C THR A 13 4.57 -2.25 19.02
N SER A 14 5.27 -2.96 19.91
CA SER A 14 6.73 -3.11 19.86
C SER A 14 7.19 -3.89 18.61
N MET A 15 6.47 -4.93 18.21
CA MET A 15 6.76 -5.67 16.96
C MET A 15 6.55 -4.81 15.74
N LEU A 16 5.47 -4.04 15.71
CA LEU A 16 5.17 -3.12 14.59
C LEU A 16 6.20 -1.98 14.51
N GLN A 17 6.65 -1.44 15.66
CA GLN A 17 7.71 -0.43 15.69
C GLN A 17 9.04 -0.97 15.18
N GLN A 18 9.43 -2.17 15.59
CA GLN A 18 10.65 -2.82 15.07
C GLN A 18 10.55 -3.08 13.57
N ALA A 19 9.38 -3.49 13.09
CA ALA A 19 9.15 -3.69 11.66
C ALA A 19 9.21 -2.36 10.89
N ALA A 20 8.64 -1.28 11.43
CA ALA A 20 8.70 0.05 10.83
C ALA A 20 10.15 0.56 10.76
N LEU A 21 10.93 0.40 11.82
CA LEU A 21 12.36 0.78 11.84
C LEU A 21 13.17 0.06 10.77
N ARG A 22 12.89 -1.22 10.52
CA ARG A 22 13.57 -2.00 9.46
C ARG A 22 13.20 -1.57 8.04
N LEU A 23 12.08 -0.88 7.86
CA LEU A 23 11.64 -0.36 6.56
C LEU A 23 12.16 1.04 6.26
N LEU A 24 12.71 1.73 7.26
CA LEU A 24 13.35 3.04 7.05
C LEU A 24 14.74 2.84 6.42
N PRO A 25 15.14 3.69 5.47
CA PRO A 25 16.47 3.64 4.91
C PRO A 25 17.52 3.82 6.01
N SER A 26 18.52 2.95 6.01
CA SER A 26 19.69 3.10 6.89
C SER A 26 20.61 4.17 6.29
N ASP A 27 20.45 5.41 6.69
CA ASP A 27 21.42 6.46 6.37
C ASP A 27 22.58 6.37 7.35
N GLU A 28 23.65 5.71 6.96
CA GLU A 28 24.86 5.51 7.79
C GLU A 28 25.64 6.81 8.09
N GLY A 29 25.09 7.97 7.74
CA GLY A 29 25.80 9.24 7.77
C GLY A 29 25.30 10.32 8.75
N LEU A 30 24.13 10.16 9.38
CA LEU A 30 23.57 11.21 10.25
C LEU A 30 23.44 10.75 11.71
N ALA A 31 24.49 11.01 12.49
CA ALA A 31 24.57 10.66 13.90
C ALA A 31 23.57 11.43 14.81
N ALA A 32 23.11 10.79 15.87
CA ALA A 32 22.47 11.28 17.10
C ALA A 32 21.17 12.13 17.01
N SER A 33 21.04 13.09 16.11
CA SER A 33 19.79 13.86 15.92
C SER A 33 18.76 13.11 15.07
N VAL A 34 19.21 12.17 14.27
CA VAL A 34 18.38 11.33 13.38
C VAL A 34 17.72 10.17 14.14
N GLU A 35 18.32 9.70 15.23
CA GLU A 35 17.80 8.57 15.99
C GLU A 35 16.45 8.89 16.65
N ARG A 36 16.32 10.11 17.17
CA ARG A 36 15.04 10.60 17.72
C ARG A 36 13.97 10.78 16.63
N THR A 37 14.37 11.33 15.50
CA THR A 37 13.50 11.50 14.34
C THR A 37 13.07 10.14 13.75
N THR A 38 13.95 9.16 13.74
CA THR A 38 13.67 7.80 13.24
C THR A 38 12.64 7.08 14.11
N THR A 39 12.73 7.22 15.43
CA THR A 39 11.74 6.65 16.36
C THR A 39 10.36 7.31 16.19
N GLU A 40 10.32 8.63 16.10
CA GLU A 40 9.08 9.38 15.86
C GLU A 40 8.43 9.01 14.53
N VAL A 41 9.22 8.84 13.48
CA VAL A 41 8.73 8.38 12.16
C VAL A 41 8.19 6.95 12.24
N ALA A 42 8.86 6.06 12.96
CA ALA A 42 8.38 4.69 13.16
C ALA A 42 7.06 4.64 13.95
N GLU A 43 6.93 5.46 14.99
CA GLU A 43 5.69 5.59 15.77
C GLU A 43 4.54 6.10 14.91
N ALA A 44 4.75 7.16 14.15
CA ALA A 44 3.76 7.69 13.22
C ALA A 44 3.37 6.67 12.14
N ALA A 45 4.32 5.89 11.63
CA ALA A 45 4.04 4.82 10.66
C ALA A 45 3.18 3.71 11.25
N VAL A 46 3.39 3.35 12.53
CA VAL A 46 2.57 2.36 13.23
C VAL A 46 1.15 2.87 13.47
N GLU A 47 1.00 4.14 13.84
CA GLU A 47 -0.32 4.76 14.02
C GLU A 47 -1.11 4.78 12.71
N LEU A 48 -0.50 5.22 11.62
CA LEU A 48 -1.11 5.21 10.30
C LEU A 48 -1.47 3.78 9.85
N TYR A 49 -0.61 2.82 10.09
CA TYR A 49 -0.87 1.42 9.78
C TYR A 49 -2.07 0.88 10.57
N ARG A 50 -2.16 1.15 11.86
CA ARG A 50 -3.30 0.74 12.68
C ARG A 50 -4.59 1.41 12.26
N ALA A 51 -4.56 2.70 11.95
CA ALA A 51 -5.70 3.43 11.43
C ALA A 51 -6.19 2.79 10.12
N MET A 52 -5.28 2.43 9.23
CA MET A 52 -5.60 1.73 7.98
C MET A 52 -6.24 0.36 8.24
N CYS A 53 -5.64 -0.45 9.13
CA CYS A 53 -6.17 -1.77 9.49
C CYS A 53 -7.55 -1.69 10.17
N GLY A 54 -7.86 -0.59 10.84
CA GLY A 54 -9.15 -0.33 11.49
C GLY A 54 -10.27 0.09 10.52
N ARG A 55 -9.95 0.46 9.29
CA ARG A 55 -10.94 0.92 8.31
C ARG A 55 -11.87 -0.21 7.87
N THR A 56 -13.17 0.01 7.97
CA THR A 56 -14.20 -0.97 7.62
C THR A 56 -14.18 -1.31 6.12
N ASP A 57 -13.97 -0.31 5.25
CA ASP A 57 -13.89 -0.49 3.81
C ASP A 57 -12.67 -1.34 3.40
N VAL A 58 -11.50 -1.07 3.98
CA VAL A 58 -10.28 -1.85 3.74
C VAL A 58 -10.45 -3.29 4.22
N ARG A 59 -11.03 -3.46 5.40
CA ARG A 59 -11.30 -4.81 5.95
C ARG A 59 -12.28 -5.59 5.08
N ALA A 60 -13.33 -4.96 4.56
CA ALA A 60 -14.29 -5.59 3.66
C ALA A 60 -13.63 -6.05 2.36
N LEU A 61 -12.78 -5.21 1.76
CA LEU A 61 -12.00 -5.59 0.58
C LEU A 61 -11.07 -6.78 0.85
N TYR A 62 -10.37 -6.77 1.97
CA TYR A 62 -9.49 -7.87 2.36
C TYR A 62 -10.24 -9.18 2.65
N ALA A 63 -11.49 -9.10 3.08
CA ALA A 63 -12.34 -10.26 3.31
C ALA A 63 -12.99 -10.80 2.01
N ALA A 64 -12.96 -10.03 0.92
CA ALA A 64 -13.65 -10.39 -0.32
C ALA A 64 -13.00 -11.58 -1.05
N GLY A 65 -11.70 -11.82 -0.87
CA GLY A 65 -11.07 -12.98 -1.51
C GLY A 65 -9.55 -13.07 -1.30
N PRO A 66 -8.92 -14.01 -2.01
CA PRO A 66 -7.47 -14.18 -2.00
C PRO A 66 -6.76 -12.91 -2.47
N ARG A 67 -5.63 -12.61 -1.85
CA ARG A 67 -4.88 -11.38 -2.11
C ARG A 67 -3.38 -11.62 -2.21
N LEU A 68 -2.74 -10.79 -3.00
CA LEU A 68 -1.29 -10.74 -3.17
C LEU A 68 -0.81 -9.34 -2.86
N HIS A 69 0.34 -9.21 -2.21
CA HIS A 69 0.98 -7.94 -1.90
C HIS A 69 2.28 -7.77 -2.68
N GLU A 70 2.65 -6.52 -2.95
CA GLU A 70 3.89 -6.17 -3.66
C GLU A 70 4.03 -6.96 -4.97
N VAL A 71 3.00 -6.90 -5.82
CA VAL A 71 2.95 -7.65 -7.09
C VAL A 71 3.71 -6.90 -8.18
N PRO A 72 4.92 -7.36 -8.55
CA PRO A 72 5.67 -6.72 -9.63
C PRO A 72 5.03 -7.01 -10.97
N PHE A 73 5.02 -6.02 -11.86
CA PHE A 73 4.51 -6.20 -13.22
C PHE A 73 5.39 -5.52 -14.27
N THR A 74 5.27 -6.03 -15.49
CA THR A 74 5.77 -5.39 -16.70
C THR A 74 4.68 -5.50 -17.76
N ALA A 75 4.27 -4.38 -18.33
CA ALA A 75 3.24 -4.34 -19.37
C ALA A 75 3.65 -3.36 -20.49
N SER A 76 3.18 -3.63 -21.71
CA SER A 76 3.32 -2.68 -22.82
C SER A 76 2.01 -1.89 -22.96
N LEU A 77 2.08 -0.59 -22.75
CA LEU A 77 0.97 0.34 -22.90
C LEU A 77 1.29 1.30 -24.05
N ASN A 78 0.50 1.22 -25.13
CA ASN A 78 0.68 2.07 -26.31
C ASN A 78 2.13 2.09 -26.86
N GLY A 79 2.78 0.91 -26.88
CA GLY A 79 4.16 0.76 -27.35
C GLY A 79 5.24 1.16 -26.33
N VAL A 80 4.85 1.61 -25.15
CA VAL A 80 5.78 1.93 -24.05
C VAL A 80 5.79 0.80 -23.03
N VAL A 81 6.97 0.34 -22.67
CA VAL A 81 7.12 -0.67 -21.60
C VAL A 81 7.04 0.03 -20.24
N VAL A 82 6.03 -0.34 -19.46
CA VAL A 82 5.82 0.14 -18.09
C VAL A 82 6.15 -0.98 -17.12
N ARG A 83 6.88 -0.64 -16.07
CA ARG A 83 7.18 -1.53 -14.95
C ARG A 83 6.76 -0.88 -13.65
N GLY A 84 6.25 -1.68 -12.72
CA GLY A 84 5.83 -1.19 -11.43
C GLY A 84 5.58 -2.33 -10.46
N THR A 85 5.09 -1.97 -9.28
CA THR A 85 4.68 -2.91 -8.25
C THR A 85 3.33 -2.46 -7.71
N ILE A 86 2.32 -3.31 -7.85
CA ILE A 86 0.98 -3.08 -7.28
C ILE A 86 1.06 -3.41 -5.79
N ASP A 87 0.62 -2.50 -4.93
CA ASP A 87 0.68 -2.66 -3.48
C ASP A 87 -0.14 -3.85 -2.98
N CYS A 88 -1.37 -3.99 -3.47
CA CYS A 88 -2.23 -5.13 -3.18
C CYS A 88 -3.16 -5.44 -4.35
N LEU A 89 -3.25 -6.71 -4.71
CA LEU A 89 -4.16 -7.26 -5.70
C LEU A 89 -5.08 -8.27 -5.02
N ILE A 90 -6.39 -8.10 -5.16
CA ILE A 90 -7.40 -8.94 -4.53
C ILE A 90 -8.27 -9.56 -5.62
N HIS A 91 -8.47 -10.87 -5.57
CA HIS A 91 -9.48 -11.56 -6.37
C HIS A 91 -10.82 -11.45 -5.65
N THR A 92 -11.63 -10.48 -6.05
CA THR A 92 -12.94 -10.19 -5.44
C THR A 92 -14.07 -11.06 -5.98
N GLY A 93 -13.84 -11.72 -7.09
CA GLY A 93 -14.75 -12.68 -7.72
C GLY A 93 -14.02 -13.58 -8.70
N PRO A 94 -14.72 -14.53 -9.38
CA PRO A 94 -14.11 -15.45 -10.34
C PRO A 94 -13.34 -14.75 -11.47
N ASP A 95 -13.91 -13.67 -11.99
CA ASP A 95 -13.33 -12.85 -13.06
C ASP A 95 -13.29 -11.37 -12.63
N GLU A 96 -13.10 -11.12 -11.34
CA GLU A 96 -13.06 -9.77 -10.75
C GLU A 96 -11.78 -9.58 -9.96
N ILE A 97 -11.08 -8.49 -10.26
CA ILE A 97 -9.83 -8.10 -9.61
C ILE A 97 -9.96 -6.67 -9.10
N THR A 98 -9.56 -6.44 -7.87
CA THR A 98 -9.42 -5.08 -7.32
C THR A 98 -7.95 -4.85 -6.96
N ILE A 99 -7.36 -3.79 -7.49
CA ILE A 99 -6.04 -3.33 -7.09
C ILE A 99 -6.15 -2.18 -6.10
N LEU A 100 -5.32 -2.21 -5.06
CA LEU A 100 -5.24 -1.17 -4.05
C LEU A 100 -3.85 -0.55 -4.07
N GLU A 101 -3.81 0.78 -4.10
CA GLU A 101 -2.60 1.58 -3.89
C GLU A 101 -2.73 2.34 -2.58
N PHE A 102 -1.82 2.09 -1.65
CA PHE A 102 -1.80 2.74 -0.34
C PHE A 102 -0.95 4.00 -0.39
N LYS A 103 -1.54 5.11 0.04
CA LYS A 103 -0.86 6.42 0.08
C LYS A 103 -0.90 7.00 1.49
N THR A 104 0.17 7.67 1.84
CA THR A 104 0.24 8.52 3.04
C THR A 104 0.16 9.98 2.65
N GLY A 105 -0.32 10.83 3.57
CA GLY A 105 -0.45 12.26 3.33
C GLY A 105 -1.69 12.63 2.51
N GLN A 106 -1.66 13.82 1.92
CA GLN A 106 -2.79 14.38 1.19
C GLN A 106 -2.90 13.83 -0.24
N PRO A 107 -4.12 13.73 -0.79
CA PRO A 107 -4.32 13.40 -2.19
C PRO A 107 -3.56 14.34 -3.13
N ARG A 108 -2.95 13.76 -4.18
CA ARG A 108 -2.23 14.49 -5.24
C ARG A 108 -2.63 13.96 -6.61
N PRO A 109 -2.64 14.81 -7.65
CA PRO A 109 -2.98 14.38 -9.01
C PRO A 109 -2.11 13.20 -9.51
N GLU A 110 -0.83 13.17 -9.14
CA GLU A 110 0.12 12.13 -9.54
C GLU A 110 -0.29 10.73 -9.04
N HIS A 111 -0.98 10.67 -7.91
CA HIS A 111 -1.48 9.40 -7.38
C HIS A 111 -2.53 8.79 -8.31
N GLN A 112 -3.41 9.63 -8.88
CA GLN A 112 -4.41 9.15 -9.82
C GLN A 112 -3.77 8.72 -11.14
N VAL A 113 -2.80 9.48 -11.64
CA VAL A 113 -2.04 9.10 -12.85
C VAL A 113 -1.35 7.75 -12.68
N GLN A 114 -0.73 7.51 -11.53
CA GLN A 114 -0.12 6.21 -11.22
C GLN A 114 -1.16 5.09 -11.20
N LEU A 115 -2.29 5.33 -10.52
CA LEU A 115 -3.37 4.33 -10.44
C LEU A 115 -3.92 3.98 -11.81
N ASP A 116 -4.13 4.98 -12.69
CA ASP A 116 -4.64 4.79 -14.05
C ASP A 116 -3.67 3.92 -14.88
N VAL A 117 -2.36 4.14 -14.74
CA VAL A 117 -1.34 3.32 -15.39
C VAL A 117 -1.39 1.87 -14.88
N TYR A 118 -1.51 1.69 -13.59
CA TYR A 118 -1.58 0.36 -12.96
C TYR A 118 -2.87 -0.38 -13.34
N HIS A 119 -3.99 0.34 -13.38
CA HIS A 119 -5.26 -0.20 -13.86
C HIS A 119 -5.16 -0.69 -15.31
N GLN A 120 -4.63 0.14 -16.23
CA GLN A 120 -4.43 -0.24 -17.62
C GLN A 120 -3.50 -1.45 -17.77
N ALA A 121 -2.44 -1.51 -16.98
CA ALA A 121 -1.53 -2.65 -16.96
C ALA A 121 -2.25 -3.92 -16.48
N ALA A 122 -3.03 -3.84 -15.41
CA ALA A 122 -3.78 -4.97 -14.87
C ALA A 122 -4.84 -5.48 -15.87
N VAL A 123 -5.57 -4.59 -16.53
CA VAL A 123 -6.53 -4.98 -17.60
C VAL A 123 -5.84 -5.79 -18.71
N ARG A 124 -4.59 -5.46 -19.06
CA ARG A 124 -3.83 -6.21 -20.08
C ARG A 124 -3.28 -7.53 -19.56
N LEU A 125 -2.90 -7.58 -18.29
CA LEU A 125 -2.32 -8.79 -17.68
C LEU A 125 -3.39 -9.84 -17.33
N PHE A 126 -4.62 -9.41 -17.12
CA PHE A 126 -5.74 -10.27 -16.77
C PHE A 126 -6.87 -10.15 -17.83
N PRO A 127 -6.65 -10.61 -19.05
CA PRO A 127 -7.65 -10.53 -20.10
C PRO A 127 -8.88 -11.36 -19.72
N GLY A 128 -10.06 -10.76 -19.83
CA GLY A 128 -11.32 -11.38 -19.45
C GLY A 128 -11.78 -11.10 -18.04
N SER A 129 -10.95 -10.49 -17.20
CA SER A 129 -11.35 -10.03 -15.87
C SER A 129 -11.81 -8.58 -15.88
N SER A 130 -12.81 -8.28 -15.04
CA SER A 130 -13.12 -6.91 -14.65
C SER A 130 -12.09 -6.45 -13.62
N VAL A 131 -11.50 -5.28 -13.84
CA VAL A 131 -10.47 -4.73 -12.95
C VAL A 131 -10.94 -3.41 -12.38
N ASP A 132 -11.00 -3.32 -11.06
CA ASP A 132 -11.16 -2.08 -10.31
C ASP A 132 -9.84 -1.62 -9.71
N ALA A 133 -9.68 -0.31 -9.56
CA ALA A 133 -8.47 0.28 -8.98
C ALA A 133 -8.83 1.37 -7.96
N LEU A 134 -8.25 1.30 -6.77
CA LEU A 134 -8.58 2.17 -5.66
C LEU A 134 -7.33 2.76 -5.01
N LEU A 135 -7.36 4.08 -4.78
CA LEU A 135 -6.42 4.77 -3.89
C LEU A 135 -6.93 4.71 -2.45
N VAL A 136 -6.11 4.23 -1.56
CA VAL A 136 -6.44 4.12 -0.13
C VAL A 136 -5.48 4.99 0.66
N TYR A 137 -6.00 6.10 1.19
CA TYR A 137 -5.21 7.05 1.97
C TYR A 137 -5.23 6.69 3.45
N ALA A 138 -4.02 6.59 4.04
CA ALA A 138 -3.88 6.55 5.49
C ALA A 138 -3.97 7.98 6.02
N THR A 139 -4.99 8.24 6.85
CA THR A 139 -5.13 9.50 7.60
C THR A 139 -4.85 9.23 9.06
N ALA A 140 -4.00 10.05 9.68
CA ALA A 140 -3.79 9.96 11.12
C ALA A 140 -5.09 10.29 11.87
N PRO A 141 -5.39 9.60 13.00
CA PRO A 141 -6.50 9.97 13.85
C PRO A 141 -6.32 11.41 14.34
N GLY A 142 -7.27 12.29 14.03
CA GLY A 142 -7.23 13.68 14.49
C GLY A 142 -6.92 14.75 13.45
N LEU A 143 -6.59 14.39 12.22
CA LEU A 143 -6.55 15.30 11.07
C LEU A 143 -7.87 15.20 10.31
N VAL A 144 -8.84 15.96 10.76
CA VAL A 144 -10.10 16.21 10.04
C VAL A 144 -9.96 17.53 9.30
#